data_5730f8030265d841e603508210d5dad6
#
_entry.id   5730f8030265d841e603508210d5dad6
#
_cell.length_a   1.000
_cell.length_b   1.000
_cell.length_c   1.000
_cell.angle_alpha   90.00
_cell.angle_beta   90.00
_cell.angle_gamma   90.00
#
_symmetry.space_group_name_H-M   'P 1'
#
loop_
_entity.id
_entity.type
_entity.pdbx_description
1 polymer ?
#
loop_
_entity_poly.entity_id
_entity_poly.type
_entity_poly.pdbx_seq_one_letter_code
_entity_poly.pdbx_strand_id
1 'polypeptide(L)'
;MKISKGRWLLILGIVLVVIDQVIKILVKTNMSIGEHFSVIGNWFQILFIENEGMAFGMKFGGMVGKFLLTTFRICLFGFLCWWITGLVRRGYCTGKDSEGNKTYIKVPTGVLAGLTIITAGALGNIIDCLAYGQLFSESTRTAVAEFGGSYAPVMFGKVVDIFYFPLIDTVWPDWMPVIGGRPFRFFEPVFNFADSCVTVGAAYLILFQYKFFTTEAEGKVTDSNKKKQAK
;
A
#
# COMPACT_ATOMS: atom_id res chain seq x y z
N MET A 1 -3.43 23.89 22.41
CA MET A 1 -2.73 22.65 22.82
C MET A 1 -1.96 22.12 21.60
N LYS A 2 -0.61 22.13 21.61
CA LYS A 2 0.17 21.61 20.47
C LYS A 2 0.10 20.07 20.44
N ILE A 3 -0.41 19.51 19.37
CA ILE A 3 -0.47 18.06 19.16
C ILE A 3 0.96 17.53 19.03
N SER A 4 1.32 16.47 19.78
CA SER A 4 2.64 15.84 19.64
C SER A 4 2.80 15.18 18.25
N LYS A 5 4.05 15.12 17.76
CA LYS A 5 4.37 14.48 16.46
C LYS A 5 3.75 13.08 16.33
N GLY A 6 3.88 12.25 17.35
CA GLY A 6 3.33 10.89 17.33
C GLY A 6 1.80 10.86 17.25
N ARG A 7 1.11 11.76 17.96
CA ARG A 7 -0.35 11.85 17.86
C ARG A 7 -0.81 12.30 16.48
N TRP A 8 -0.12 13.27 15.88
CA TRP A 8 -0.45 13.73 14.53
C TRP A 8 -0.29 12.62 13.50
N LEU A 9 0.79 11.84 13.56
CA LEU A 9 1.02 10.70 12.68
C LEU A 9 -0.03 9.60 12.88
N LEU A 10 -0.42 9.32 14.11
CA LEU A 10 -1.49 8.38 14.42
C LEU A 10 -2.82 8.83 13.82
N ILE A 11 -3.19 10.10 13.98
CA ILE A 11 -4.41 10.67 13.40
C ILE A 11 -4.37 10.55 11.87
N LEU A 12 -3.24 10.92 11.25
CA LEU A 12 -3.05 10.76 9.79
C LEU A 12 -3.30 9.32 9.35
N GLY A 13 -2.67 8.36 10.01
CA GLY A 13 -2.83 6.93 9.69
C GLY A 13 -4.28 6.47 9.83
N ILE A 14 -4.95 6.81 10.94
CA ILE A 14 -6.36 6.45 11.17
C ILE A 14 -7.26 7.05 10.09
N VAL A 15 -7.09 8.34 9.76
CA VAL A 15 -7.92 9.00 8.74
C VAL A 15 -7.77 8.32 7.39
N LEU A 16 -6.54 7.99 6.96
CA LEU A 16 -6.31 7.30 5.70
C LEU A 16 -6.96 5.90 5.66
N VAL A 17 -6.84 5.13 6.74
CA VAL A 17 -7.49 3.82 6.84
C VAL A 17 -9.01 3.95 6.83
N VAL A 18 -9.57 4.92 7.53
CA VAL A 18 -11.03 5.16 7.52
C VAL A 18 -11.52 5.52 6.13
N ILE A 19 -10.82 6.40 5.40
CA ILE A 19 -11.17 6.75 4.02
C ILE A 19 -11.15 5.50 3.13
N ASP A 20 -10.10 4.70 3.20
CA ASP A 20 -9.98 3.44 2.43
C ASP A 20 -11.16 2.52 2.71
N GLN A 21 -11.45 2.25 3.97
CA GLN A 21 -12.51 1.32 4.36
C GLN A 21 -13.91 1.85 4.02
N VAL A 22 -14.16 3.14 4.16
CA VAL A 22 -15.44 3.74 3.75
C VAL A 22 -15.66 3.56 2.25
N ILE A 23 -14.67 3.87 1.42
CA ILE A 23 -14.77 3.70 -0.04
C ILE A 23 -15.01 2.22 -0.39
N LYS A 24 -14.25 1.30 0.18
CA LYS A 24 -14.35 -0.14 -0.07
C LYS A 24 -15.70 -0.71 0.34
N ILE A 25 -16.20 -0.34 1.52
CA ILE A 25 -17.51 -0.78 2.01
C ILE A 25 -18.63 -0.26 1.10
N LEU A 26 -18.59 1.04 0.76
CA LEU A 26 -19.58 1.64 -0.15
C LEU A 26 -19.61 0.92 -1.50
N VAL A 27 -18.47 0.63 -2.11
CA VAL A 27 -18.41 -0.09 -3.38
C VAL A 27 -18.92 -1.52 -3.20
N LYS A 28 -18.44 -2.25 -2.23
CA LYS A 28 -18.81 -3.66 -2.00
C LYS A 28 -20.28 -3.86 -1.71
N THR A 29 -20.96 -2.90 -1.05
CA THR A 29 -22.38 -2.98 -0.68
C THR A 29 -23.33 -2.32 -1.66
N ASN A 30 -22.83 -1.72 -2.74
CA ASN A 30 -23.67 -1.06 -3.75
C ASN A 30 -23.38 -1.48 -5.18
N MET A 31 -22.30 -2.22 -5.42
CA MET A 31 -21.91 -2.66 -6.77
C MET A 31 -21.77 -4.18 -6.84
N SER A 32 -22.08 -4.75 -7.99
CA SER A 32 -21.81 -6.16 -8.33
C SER A 32 -20.41 -6.31 -8.95
N ILE A 33 -19.80 -7.51 -8.88
CA ILE A 33 -18.47 -7.75 -9.45
C ILE A 33 -18.46 -7.50 -10.95
N GLY A 34 -17.52 -6.65 -11.40
CA GLY A 34 -17.35 -6.25 -12.78
C GLY A 34 -18.22 -5.06 -13.20
N GLU A 35 -19.09 -4.59 -12.32
CA GLU A 35 -19.83 -3.35 -12.54
C GLU A 35 -18.89 -2.16 -12.57
N HIS A 36 -19.11 -1.24 -13.48
CA HIS A 36 -18.27 -0.06 -13.64
C HIS A 36 -19.09 1.15 -14.12
N PHE A 37 -18.58 2.34 -13.79
CA PHE A 37 -19.09 3.59 -14.33
C PHE A 37 -17.98 4.62 -14.49
N SER A 38 -18.10 5.47 -15.48
CA SER A 38 -17.15 6.53 -15.77
C SER A 38 -17.32 7.70 -14.79
N VAL A 39 -16.22 8.16 -14.22
CA VAL A 39 -16.17 9.33 -13.32
C VAL A 39 -15.72 10.57 -14.11
N ILE A 40 -14.64 10.44 -14.88
CA ILE A 40 -14.11 11.52 -15.72
C ILE A 40 -13.80 10.97 -17.11
N GLY A 41 -14.66 11.31 -18.08
CA GLY A 41 -14.52 10.77 -19.44
C GLY A 41 -14.40 9.25 -19.43
N ASN A 42 -13.62 8.70 -20.34
CA ASN A 42 -13.37 7.25 -20.40
C ASN A 42 -12.07 6.82 -19.72
N TRP A 43 -11.27 7.78 -19.23
CA TRP A 43 -9.93 7.48 -18.71
C TRP A 43 -9.88 7.29 -17.19
N PHE A 44 -10.92 7.67 -16.44
CA PHE A 44 -11.05 7.35 -15.02
C PHE A 44 -12.43 6.75 -14.74
N GLN A 45 -12.43 5.52 -14.29
CA GLN A 45 -13.63 4.74 -14.01
C GLN A 45 -13.55 4.13 -12.60
N ILE A 46 -14.71 3.95 -11.99
CA ILE A 46 -14.89 3.06 -10.85
C ILE A 46 -15.26 1.70 -11.41
N LEU A 47 -14.49 0.67 -11.07
CA LEU A 47 -14.70 -0.72 -11.49
C LEU A 47 -14.54 -1.61 -10.26
N PHE A 48 -15.60 -2.30 -9.86
CA PHE A 48 -15.52 -3.19 -8.71
C PHE A 48 -14.94 -4.55 -9.06
N ILE A 49 -13.79 -4.86 -8.49
CA ILE A 49 -13.13 -6.17 -8.58
C ILE A 49 -12.74 -6.63 -7.19
N GLU A 50 -12.88 -7.93 -6.93
CA GLU A 50 -12.32 -8.58 -5.74
C GLU A 50 -11.05 -9.33 -6.10
N ASN A 51 -9.97 -8.96 -5.43
CA ASN A 51 -8.63 -9.49 -5.64
C ASN A 51 -8.25 -10.42 -4.48
N GLU A 52 -7.81 -11.61 -4.80
CA GLU A 52 -7.30 -12.57 -3.80
C GLU A 52 -5.94 -12.15 -3.20
N GLY A 53 -5.49 -10.92 -3.52
CA GLY A 53 -4.26 -10.33 -3.00
C GLY A 53 -3.04 -10.59 -3.85
N MET A 54 -3.23 -10.88 -5.13
CA MET A 54 -2.16 -11.21 -6.08
C MET A 54 -1.88 -10.03 -7.01
N ALA A 55 -0.62 -9.75 -7.24
CA ALA A 55 -0.21 -8.79 -8.25
C ALA A 55 -0.33 -9.43 -9.65
N PHE A 56 -0.90 -8.69 -10.61
CA PHE A 56 -0.97 -9.09 -12.03
C PHE A 56 -1.70 -10.40 -12.33
N GLY A 57 -2.70 -10.81 -11.54
CA GLY A 57 -3.53 -11.98 -11.82
C GLY A 57 -2.83 -13.34 -11.69
N MET A 58 -1.60 -13.37 -11.20
CA MET A 58 -0.87 -14.62 -11.00
C MET A 58 -1.39 -15.38 -9.77
N LYS A 59 -2.05 -16.51 -9.97
CA LYS A 59 -2.48 -17.42 -8.89
C LYS A 59 -1.28 -18.20 -8.34
N PHE A 60 -0.56 -17.62 -7.38
CA PHE A 60 0.55 -18.30 -6.71
C PHE A 60 0.02 -19.15 -5.56
N GLY A 61 0.07 -20.47 -5.71
CA GLY A 61 -0.13 -21.40 -4.58
C GLY A 61 -1.54 -21.51 -3.98
N GLY A 62 -2.60 -20.97 -4.62
CA GLY A 62 -3.96 -21.10 -4.13
C GLY A 62 -4.13 -20.60 -2.68
N MET A 63 -4.77 -21.40 -1.82
CA MET A 63 -5.04 -21.04 -0.43
C MET A 63 -3.75 -20.84 0.40
N VAL A 64 -2.70 -21.61 0.15
CA VAL A 64 -1.40 -21.51 0.84
C VAL A 64 -0.71 -20.18 0.48
N GLY A 65 -0.69 -19.83 -0.80
CA GLY A 65 -0.11 -18.56 -1.25
C GLY A 65 -0.81 -17.35 -0.65
N LYS A 66 -2.13 -17.37 -0.57
CA LYS A 66 -2.93 -16.33 0.08
C LYS A 66 -2.63 -16.20 1.57
N PHE A 67 -2.55 -17.31 2.28
CA PHE A 67 -2.19 -17.33 3.70
C PHE A 67 -0.78 -16.74 3.93
N LEU A 68 0.20 -17.16 3.15
CA LEU A 68 1.57 -16.65 3.25
C LEU A 68 1.64 -15.15 2.95
N LEU A 69 0.93 -14.69 1.93
CA LEU A 69 0.89 -13.26 1.57
C LEU A 69 0.24 -12.42 2.66
N THR A 70 -0.89 -12.87 3.22
CA THR A 70 -1.55 -12.15 4.33
C THR A 70 -0.66 -12.13 5.57
N THR A 71 -0.02 -13.25 5.91
CA THR A 71 0.95 -13.32 7.02
C THR A 71 2.12 -12.37 6.80
N PHE A 72 2.70 -12.36 5.61
CA PHE A 72 3.79 -11.43 5.26
C PHE A 72 3.37 -9.96 5.42
N ARG A 73 2.17 -9.58 4.95
CA ARG A 73 1.62 -8.23 5.12
C ARG A 73 1.50 -7.85 6.61
N ILE A 74 1.00 -8.75 7.45
CA ILE A 74 0.87 -8.52 8.90
C ILE A 74 2.24 -8.35 9.56
N CYS A 75 3.21 -9.20 9.24
CA CYS A 75 4.57 -9.09 9.76
C CYS A 75 5.24 -7.78 9.33
N LEU A 76 5.10 -7.40 8.06
CA LEU A 76 5.63 -6.14 7.53
C LEU A 76 4.98 -4.92 8.21
N PHE A 77 3.66 -4.93 8.39
CA PHE A 77 2.94 -3.89 9.11
C PHE A 77 3.43 -3.75 10.56
N GLY A 78 3.55 -4.86 11.28
CA GLY A 78 4.09 -4.88 12.65
C GLY A 78 5.51 -4.33 12.71
N PHE A 79 6.37 -4.72 11.77
CA PHE A 79 7.73 -4.20 11.65
C PHE A 79 7.73 -2.68 11.38
N LEU A 80 6.91 -2.18 10.46
CA LEU A 80 6.82 -0.75 10.17
C LEU A 80 6.33 0.05 11.37
N CYS A 81 5.32 -0.43 12.10
CA CYS A 81 4.84 0.20 13.32
C CYS A 81 5.92 0.27 14.40
N TRP A 82 6.65 -0.83 14.61
CA TRP A 82 7.77 -0.86 15.55
C TRP A 82 8.87 0.12 15.14
N TRP A 83 9.24 0.11 13.87
CA TRP A 83 10.29 0.99 13.34
C TRP A 83 9.91 2.47 13.44
N ILE A 84 8.71 2.86 12.96
CA ILE A 84 8.21 4.25 13.06
C ILE A 84 8.17 4.71 14.52
N THR A 85 7.68 3.86 15.43
CA THR A 85 7.65 4.18 16.87
C THR A 85 9.07 4.42 17.42
N GLY A 86 10.04 3.61 17.01
CA GLY A 86 11.46 3.79 17.33
C GLY A 86 12.00 5.13 16.82
N LEU A 87 11.71 5.45 15.54
CA LEU A 87 12.14 6.70 14.92
C LEU A 87 11.51 7.94 15.58
N VAL A 88 10.26 7.85 15.99
CA VAL A 88 9.57 8.96 16.70
C VAL A 88 10.15 9.19 18.11
N ARG A 89 10.43 8.10 18.82
CA ARG A 89 10.87 8.17 20.23
C ARG A 89 12.36 8.46 20.38
N ARG A 90 13.21 7.80 19.59
CA ARG A 90 14.69 7.83 19.73
C ARG A 90 15.38 8.61 18.63
N GLY A 91 14.77 8.72 17.46
CA GLY A 91 15.40 9.17 16.23
C GLY A 91 16.07 8.05 15.46
N TYR A 92 16.83 8.42 14.45
CA TYR A 92 17.60 7.51 13.60
C TYR A 92 19.01 7.34 14.21
N CYS A 93 19.44 6.09 14.41
CA CYS A 93 20.76 5.80 14.96
C CYS A 93 21.84 5.97 13.89
N THR A 94 22.74 6.95 14.07
CA THR A 94 23.81 7.27 13.12
C THR A 94 25.12 6.52 13.40
N GLY A 95 25.30 6.03 14.60
CA GLY A 95 26.53 5.32 14.98
C GLY A 95 26.71 5.19 16.48
N LYS A 96 27.97 5.09 16.89
CA LYS A 96 28.41 5.14 18.30
C LYS A 96 29.43 6.26 18.43
N ASP A 97 29.42 6.94 19.58
CA ASP A 97 30.43 7.91 19.97
C ASP A 97 31.77 7.23 20.39
N SER A 98 32.74 8.02 20.80
CA SER A 98 34.05 7.53 21.26
C SER A 98 33.95 6.66 22.51
N GLU A 99 32.90 6.80 23.30
CA GLU A 99 32.64 6.04 24.54
C GLU A 99 31.80 4.78 24.28
N GLY A 100 31.37 4.54 23.01
CA GLY A 100 30.55 3.38 22.60
C GLY A 100 29.04 3.55 22.72
N ASN A 101 28.54 4.74 23.12
CA ASN A 101 27.14 5.03 23.23
C ASN A 101 26.54 5.30 21.85
N LYS A 102 25.27 4.90 21.63
CA LYS A 102 24.56 5.13 20.38
C LYS A 102 24.20 6.61 20.21
N THR A 103 24.57 7.17 19.06
CA THR A 103 24.21 8.53 18.65
C THR A 103 22.96 8.52 17.78
N TYR A 104 22.05 9.49 17.99
CA TYR A 104 20.77 9.58 17.29
C TYR A 104 20.54 10.98 16.73
N ILE A 105 19.97 11.07 15.53
CA ILE A 105 19.51 12.32 14.94
C ILE A 105 17.98 12.33 14.87
N LYS A 106 17.39 13.54 14.89
CA LYS A 106 15.95 13.70 14.71
C LYS A 106 15.55 13.39 13.28
N VAL A 107 14.53 12.53 13.16
CA VAL A 107 13.95 12.21 11.84
C VAL A 107 13.05 13.36 11.37
N PRO A 108 13.17 13.82 10.10
CA PRO A 108 12.27 14.78 9.51
C PRO A 108 10.82 14.30 9.56
N THR A 109 9.89 15.24 9.79
CA THR A 109 8.46 14.91 9.86
C THR A 109 7.95 14.34 8.53
N GLY A 110 8.51 14.80 7.38
CA GLY A 110 8.18 14.28 6.07
C GLY A 110 8.51 12.78 5.92
N VAL A 111 9.67 12.34 6.40
CA VAL A 111 10.05 10.90 6.39
C VAL A 111 9.04 10.09 7.19
N LEU A 112 8.70 10.54 8.40
CA LEU A 112 7.74 9.85 9.26
C LEU A 112 6.33 9.85 8.64
N ALA A 113 5.91 10.94 8.00
CA ALA A 113 4.63 11.02 7.30
C ALA A 113 4.57 10.04 6.12
N GLY A 114 5.60 10.00 5.26
CA GLY A 114 5.67 9.05 4.15
C GLY A 114 5.59 7.59 4.61
N LEU A 115 6.35 7.23 5.66
CA LEU A 115 6.28 5.89 6.26
C LEU A 115 4.89 5.59 6.84
N THR A 116 4.24 6.59 7.48
CA THR A 116 2.89 6.44 8.03
C THR A 116 1.85 6.21 6.93
N ILE A 117 1.95 6.94 5.81
CA ILE A 117 1.05 6.77 4.65
C ILE A 117 1.17 5.35 4.08
N ILE A 118 2.40 4.85 3.90
CA ILE A 118 2.64 3.46 3.45
C ILE A 118 2.03 2.46 4.44
N THR A 119 2.25 2.67 5.74
CA THR A 119 1.76 1.77 6.79
C THR A 119 0.23 1.76 6.85
N ALA A 120 -0.40 2.92 6.67
CA ALA A 120 -1.86 3.03 6.61
C ALA A 120 -2.45 2.28 5.39
N GLY A 121 -1.83 2.40 4.21
CA GLY A 121 -2.23 1.63 3.04
C GLY A 121 -2.08 0.12 3.26
N ALA A 122 -0.97 -0.34 3.84
CA ALA A 122 -0.79 -1.74 4.18
C ALA A 122 -1.89 -2.25 5.13
N LEU A 123 -2.27 -1.45 6.15
CA LEU A 123 -3.33 -1.79 7.09
C LEU A 123 -4.70 -1.89 6.41
N GLY A 124 -5.04 -0.99 5.49
CA GLY A 124 -6.29 -1.03 4.73
C GLY A 124 -6.50 -2.40 4.07
N ASN A 125 -5.51 -2.86 3.30
CA ASN A 125 -5.58 -4.16 2.63
C ASN A 125 -5.52 -5.36 3.60
N ILE A 126 -4.88 -5.22 4.77
CA ILE A 126 -4.89 -6.26 5.81
C ILE A 126 -6.29 -6.40 6.41
N ILE A 127 -7.00 -5.30 6.65
CA ILE A 127 -8.39 -5.34 7.16
C ILE A 127 -9.29 -6.13 6.23
N ASP A 128 -9.20 -5.92 4.92
CA ASP A 128 -9.96 -6.68 3.93
C ASP A 128 -9.68 -8.18 4.06
N CYS A 129 -8.40 -8.57 4.12
CA CYS A 129 -8.01 -9.98 4.24
C CYS A 129 -8.48 -10.63 5.53
N LEU A 130 -8.45 -9.90 6.65
CA LEU A 130 -8.81 -10.44 7.97
C LEU A 130 -10.31 -10.45 8.22
N ALA A 131 -11.03 -9.40 7.82
CA ALA A 131 -12.38 -9.14 8.27
C ALA A 131 -13.46 -9.39 7.21
N TYR A 132 -13.21 -9.05 5.92
CA TYR A 132 -14.26 -9.04 4.91
C TYR A 132 -14.85 -10.43 4.63
N GLY A 133 -14.04 -11.48 4.71
CA GLY A 133 -14.51 -12.86 4.60
C GLY A 133 -15.58 -13.25 5.63
N GLN A 134 -15.55 -12.62 6.81
CA GLN A 134 -16.47 -12.91 7.92
C GLN A 134 -17.63 -11.90 8.00
N LEU A 135 -17.43 -10.68 7.50
CA LEU A 135 -18.41 -9.60 7.65
C LEU A 135 -19.43 -9.53 6.53
N PHE A 136 -19.08 -10.05 5.33
CA PHE A 136 -19.90 -9.89 4.14
C PHE A 136 -20.28 -11.24 3.53
N SER A 137 -21.41 -11.27 2.83
CA SER A 137 -21.74 -12.33 1.87
C SER A 137 -20.82 -12.26 0.64
N GLU A 138 -20.81 -13.29 -0.19
CA GLU A 138 -20.03 -13.30 -1.42
C GLU A 138 -20.60 -12.33 -2.44
N SER A 139 -19.75 -11.45 -2.99
CA SER A 139 -20.08 -10.62 -4.13
C SER A 139 -20.06 -11.46 -5.41
N THR A 140 -21.06 -11.32 -6.27
CA THR A 140 -21.09 -12.00 -7.58
C THR A 140 -21.35 -10.98 -8.68
N ARG A 141 -21.41 -11.44 -9.93
CA ARG A 141 -21.80 -10.58 -11.06
C ARG A 141 -23.28 -10.17 -11.07
N THR A 142 -24.11 -10.86 -10.28
CA THR A 142 -25.56 -10.69 -10.25
C THR A 142 -26.09 -10.33 -8.86
N ALA A 143 -25.24 -10.32 -7.84
CA ALA A 143 -25.62 -10.01 -6.47
C ALA A 143 -24.55 -9.14 -5.80
N VAL A 144 -25.01 -8.11 -5.12
CA VAL A 144 -24.25 -7.21 -4.27
C VAL A 144 -24.03 -7.88 -2.92
N ALA A 145 -22.90 -7.64 -2.28
CA ALA A 145 -22.63 -8.19 -0.95
C ALA A 145 -23.47 -7.49 0.13
N GLU A 146 -23.92 -8.27 1.10
CA GLU A 146 -24.63 -7.80 2.28
C GLU A 146 -23.82 -8.06 3.55
N PHE A 147 -24.06 -7.26 4.59
CA PHE A 147 -23.52 -7.52 5.93
C PHE A 147 -24.16 -8.75 6.56
N GLY A 148 -23.39 -9.43 7.42
CA GLY A 148 -23.87 -10.61 8.18
C GLY A 148 -23.69 -11.94 7.46
N GLY A 149 -23.11 -11.93 6.24
CA GLY A 149 -22.68 -13.15 5.56
C GLY A 149 -21.28 -13.60 5.98
N SER A 150 -20.87 -14.76 5.50
CA SER A 150 -19.50 -15.26 5.66
C SER A 150 -19.09 -16.04 4.41
N TYR A 151 -18.23 -15.42 3.55
CA TYR A 151 -17.78 -16.11 2.33
C TYR A 151 -16.41 -16.74 2.47
N ALA A 152 -15.63 -16.38 3.47
CA ALA A 152 -14.29 -16.92 3.68
C ALA A 152 -13.86 -16.84 5.15
N PRO A 153 -12.99 -17.75 5.63
CA PRO A 153 -12.42 -17.66 6.97
C PRO A 153 -11.48 -16.44 7.12
N VAL A 154 -11.14 -16.10 8.36
CA VAL A 154 -10.16 -15.05 8.69
C VAL A 154 -8.85 -15.30 7.92
N MET A 155 -8.19 -14.25 7.44
CA MET A 155 -7.01 -14.21 6.56
C MET A 155 -7.28 -14.52 5.08
N PHE A 156 -8.48 -14.94 4.70
CA PHE A 156 -8.84 -15.29 3.33
C PHE A 156 -9.84 -14.34 2.68
N GLY A 157 -10.15 -13.21 3.33
CA GLY A 157 -10.95 -12.13 2.75
C GLY A 157 -10.31 -11.60 1.46
N LYS A 158 -11.11 -11.23 0.48
CA LYS A 158 -10.64 -10.66 -0.79
C LYS A 158 -10.45 -9.15 -0.64
N VAL A 159 -9.40 -8.60 -1.25
CA VAL A 159 -9.17 -7.16 -1.29
C VAL A 159 -10.09 -6.53 -2.31
N VAL A 160 -10.71 -5.40 -1.96
CA VAL A 160 -11.61 -4.64 -2.85
C VAL A 160 -10.79 -3.65 -3.65
N ASP A 161 -10.73 -3.84 -4.98
CA ASP A 161 -10.09 -2.94 -5.93
C ASP A 161 -11.17 -2.16 -6.71
N ILE A 162 -10.87 -0.87 -7.01
CA ILE A 162 -11.91 0.10 -7.39
C ILE A 162 -11.48 1.04 -8.51
N PHE A 163 -10.27 1.60 -8.43
CA PHE A 163 -9.80 2.63 -9.35
C PHE A 163 -9.24 2.02 -10.62
N TYR A 164 -9.86 2.34 -11.73
CA TYR A 164 -9.47 1.87 -13.05
C TYR A 164 -9.15 3.05 -13.97
N PHE A 165 -7.98 3.01 -14.59
CA PHE A 165 -7.50 4.06 -15.49
C PHE A 165 -7.13 3.47 -16.85
N PRO A 166 -8.09 3.15 -17.72
CA PRO A 166 -7.80 2.72 -19.09
C PRO A 166 -7.28 3.91 -19.91
N LEU A 167 -5.98 4.20 -19.80
CA LEU A 167 -5.37 5.37 -20.43
C LEU A 167 -5.41 5.30 -21.96
N ILE A 168 -5.22 4.09 -22.52
CA ILE A 168 -5.38 3.83 -23.95
C ILE A 168 -6.17 2.52 -24.08
N ASP A 169 -7.36 2.59 -24.70
CA ASP A 169 -8.13 1.42 -25.09
C ASP A 169 -8.38 1.55 -26.60
N THR A 170 -7.68 0.74 -27.39
CA THR A 170 -7.67 0.79 -28.85
C THR A 170 -7.48 -0.60 -29.42
N VAL A 171 -7.45 -0.69 -30.74
CA VAL A 171 -7.17 -1.91 -31.47
C VAL A 171 -5.89 -1.68 -32.28
N TRP A 172 -4.99 -2.67 -32.30
CA TRP A 172 -3.81 -2.60 -33.14
C TRP A 172 -4.22 -2.45 -34.59
N PRO A 173 -3.56 -1.55 -35.35
CA PRO A 173 -3.86 -1.38 -36.78
C PRO A 173 -3.74 -2.71 -37.53
N ASP A 174 -4.67 -2.96 -38.48
CA ASP A 174 -4.77 -4.23 -39.20
C ASP A 174 -3.53 -4.56 -40.03
N TRP A 175 -2.75 -3.54 -40.40
CA TRP A 175 -1.49 -3.72 -41.15
C TRP A 175 -0.35 -4.30 -40.32
N MET A 176 -0.46 -4.40 -39.00
CA MET A 176 0.60 -4.95 -38.15
C MET A 176 0.58 -6.49 -38.20
N PRO A 177 1.71 -7.12 -38.57
CA PRO A 177 1.77 -8.58 -38.61
C PRO A 177 1.63 -9.16 -37.20
N VAL A 178 0.93 -10.28 -37.06
CA VAL A 178 0.72 -11.07 -35.82
C VAL A 178 -0.23 -10.45 -34.79
N ILE A 179 -0.29 -9.13 -34.67
CA ILE A 179 -1.08 -8.43 -33.62
C ILE A 179 -2.18 -7.53 -34.20
N GLY A 180 -2.24 -7.31 -35.51
CA GLY A 180 -3.28 -6.51 -36.19
C GLY A 180 -4.69 -6.97 -35.79
N GLY A 181 -5.59 -6.05 -35.55
CA GLY A 181 -6.97 -6.32 -35.13
C GLY A 181 -7.14 -6.79 -33.68
N ARG A 182 -6.05 -6.98 -32.92
CA ARG A 182 -6.15 -7.35 -31.50
C ARG A 182 -6.37 -6.13 -30.61
N PRO A 183 -7.18 -6.25 -29.53
CA PRO A 183 -7.34 -5.16 -28.57
C PRO A 183 -6.01 -4.84 -27.88
N PHE A 184 -5.71 -3.55 -27.77
CA PHE A 184 -4.59 -3.00 -27.04
C PHE A 184 -5.10 -2.11 -25.91
N ARG A 185 -4.81 -2.51 -24.68
CA ARG A 185 -5.11 -1.70 -23.50
C ARG A 185 -3.81 -1.36 -22.78
N PHE A 186 -3.60 -0.09 -22.57
CA PHE A 186 -2.48 0.39 -21.77
C PHE A 186 -2.99 0.82 -20.40
N PHE A 187 -2.36 0.26 -19.36
CA PHE A 187 -2.69 0.43 -17.95
C PHE A 187 -4.01 -0.26 -17.55
N GLU A 188 -3.99 -1.58 -17.55
CA GLU A 188 -5.13 -2.43 -17.12
C GLU A 188 -5.29 -2.61 -15.59
N PRO A 189 -4.25 -2.38 -14.71
CA PRO A 189 -4.41 -2.66 -13.29
C PRO A 189 -5.54 -1.85 -12.67
N VAL A 190 -6.40 -2.54 -11.92
CA VAL A 190 -7.37 -1.94 -11.01
C VAL A 190 -6.75 -1.95 -9.62
N PHE A 191 -6.83 -0.86 -8.89
CA PHE A 191 -6.24 -0.71 -7.58
C PHE A 191 -7.18 0.08 -6.65
N ASN A 192 -6.84 0.19 -5.36
CA ASN A 192 -7.65 0.83 -4.35
C ASN A 192 -6.94 2.03 -3.69
N PHE A 193 -7.62 2.68 -2.76
CA PHE A 193 -7.06 3.83 -2.04
C PHE A 193 -5.85 3.44 -1.17
N ALA A 194 -5.85 2.25 -0.57
CA ALA A 194 -4.71 1.74 0.20
C ALA A 194 -3.47 1.55 -0.68
N ASP A 195 -3.61 1.01 -1.91
CA ASP A 195 -2.50 0.86 -2.87
C ASP A 195 -1.97 2.23 -3.31
N SER A 196 -2.88 3.21 -3.49
CA SER A 196 -2.51 4.60 -3.76
C SER A 196 -1.66 5.18 -2.62
N CYS A 197 -2.04 4.95 -1.37
CA CYS A 197 -1.26 5.37 -0.20
C CYS A 197 0.14 4.75 -0.21
N VAL A 198 0.28 3.46 -0.48
CA VAL A 198 1.59 2.79 -0.55
C VAL A 198 2.44 3.41 -1.66
N THR A 199 1.88 3.56 -2.85
CA THR A 199 2.60 4.08 -4.02
C THR A 199 3.00 5.54 -3.84
N VAL A 200 2.06 6.40 -3.43
CA VAL A 200 2.32 7.84 -3.20
C VAL A 200 3.29 8.04 -2.04
N GLY A 201 3.13 7.28 -0.94
CA GLY A 201 4.04 7.32 0.19
C GLY A 201 5.47 6.92 -0.19
N ALA A 202 5.63 5.85 -0.96
CA ALA A 202 6.94 5.41 -1.46
C ALA A 202 7.56 6.42 -2.43
N ALA A 203 6.80 6.91 -3.42
CA ALA A 203 7.24 7.92 -4.35
C ALA A 203 7.64 9.21 -3.63
N TYR A 204 6.87 9.65 -2.65
CA TYR A 204 7.19 10.82 -1.83
C TYR A 204 8.52 10.64 -1.06
N LEU A 205 8.75 9.48 -0.47
CA LEU A 205 10.02 9.21 0.23
C LEU A 205 11.21 9.23 -0.75
N ILE A 206 11.07 8.60 -1.91
CA ILE A 206 12.14 8.51 -2.92
C ILE A 206 12.43 9.90 -3.52
N LEU A 207 11.40 10.66 -3.91
CA LEU A 207 11.59 11.91 -4.63
C LEU A 207 11.96 13.09 -3.72
N PHE A 208 11.37 13.16 -2.52
CA PHE A 208 11.48 14.34 -1.66
C PHE A 208 12.28 14.09 -0.37
N GLN A 209 12.46 12.84 0.05
CA GLN A 209 13.15 12.51 1.30
C GLN A 209 14.44 11.71 1.08
N TYR A 210 14.86 11.48 -0.17
CA TYR A 210 16.04 10.68 -0.50
C TYR A 210 17.32 11.20 0.17
N LYS A 211 17.47 12.53 0.32
CA LYS A 211 18.62 13.16 0.98
C LYS A 211 18.81 12.67 2.41
N PHE A 212 17.73 12.44 3.14
CA PHE A 212 17.82 11.89 4.49
C PHE A 212 18.50 10.51 4.51
N PHE A 213 18.20 9.67 3.52
CA PHE A 213 18.75 8.33 3.43
C PHE A 213 20.18 8.31 2.84
N THR A 214 20.52 9.20 1.91
CA THR A 214 21.85 9.25 1.24
C THR A 214 22.91 9.95 2.09
N THR A 215 22.62 11.09 2.69
CA THR A 215 23.56 11.85 3.53
C THR A 215 24.00 11.02 4.75
N GLU A 216 23.10 10.19 5.27
CA GLU A 216 23.41 9.24 6.34
C GLU A 216 24.35 8.11 5.89
N ALA A 217 24.22 7.65 4.65
CA ALA A 217 25.11 6.65 4.08
C ALA A 217 26.53 7.20 3.88
N GLU A 218 26.66 8.43 3.39
CA GLU A 218 27.95 9.11 3.19
C GLU A 218 28.67 9.44 4.51
N GLY A 219 27.91 9.89 5.53
CA GLY A 219 28.48 10.12 6.88
C GLY A 219 29.09 8.86 7.49
N LYS A 220 28.50 7.69 7.28
CA LYS A 220 29.05 6.40 7.74
C LYS A 220 30.32 5.99 7.00
N VAL A 221 30.42 6.28 5.71
CA VAL A 221 31.61 5.94 4.88
C VAL A 221 32.80 6.79 5.25
N THR A 222 32.60 8.11 5.47
CA THR A 222 33.67 9.03 5.88
C THR A 222 34.21 8.72 7.28
N ASP A 223 33.38 8.35 8.23
CA ASP A 223 33.82 8.00 9.57
C ASP A 223 34.55 6.65 9.61
N SER A 224 34.15 5.69 8.80
CA SER A 224 34.81 4.40 8.63
C SER A 224 36.19 4.55 7.98
N ASN A 225 36.35 5.45 7.00
CA ASN A 225 37.64 5.71 6.36
C ASN A 225 38.61 6.49 7.25
N LYS A 226 38.14 7.44 8.05
CA LYS A 226 38.97 8.13 9.06
C LYS A 226 39.50 7.18 10.13
N LYS A 227 38.70 6.21 10.57
CA LYS A 227 39.14 5.19 11.55
C LYS A 227 40.11 4.16 10.96
N LYS A 228 40.13 3.93 9.65
CA LYS A 228 41.12 3.08 8.98
C LYS A 228 42.45 3.77 8.73
N GLN A 229 42.48 5.09 8.60
CA GLN A 229 43.72 5.88 8.43
C GLN A 229 44.38 6.26 9.76
N ALA A 230 43.71 6.08 10.88
CA ALA A 230 44.21 6.37 12.22
C ALA A 230 44.72 5.12 12.95
N LYS A 231 44.83 3.96 12.28
CA LYS A 231 45.45 2.72 12.71
C LYS A 231 46.68 2.40 11.82
#